data_26056c0ce2162fd8d8ba1061d38cc712
#
_entry.id   26056c0ce2162fd8d8ba1061d38cc712
#
_cell.length_a   1.000
_cell.length_b   1.000
_cell.length_c   1.000
_cell.angle_alpha   90.00
_cell.angle_beta   90.00
_cell.angle_gamma   90.00
#
_symmetry.space_group_name_H-M   'P 1'
#
loop_
_entity.id
_entity.type
_entity.pdbx_description
1 polymer ?
#
loop_
_entity_poly.entity_id
_entity_poly.type
_entity_poly.pdbx_seq_one_letter_code
_entity_poly.pdbx_strand_id
1 'polypeptide(L)'
;YINTAEIKGIKFGTRNPVNYFDNFYNAELFLRAHGSYSIKITDPIKFFTEFAPKGTDRIEIKDLSEQLFNEFMDALQSAINQMSVDGVRISAITSKSRELSKYMADVLDADWNDLRGIEVCSVGLASISYDDESKALINMRNKGAMMSDPTIREGFVQSSVAQGMQAAGSNASGAANAFMGMGMGINAAGGFMSAASQTNAAQMAQQQAAQQAAQQAAQQNQAANGW
;
A
#
# COMPACT_ATOMS: atom_id res chain seq x y z
N TYR A 1 -1.69 -22.56 -38.33
CA TYR A 1 -1.21 -23.17 -37.09
C TYR A 1 -1.34 -22.14 -35.96
N ILE A 2 -2.06 -22.45 -34.87
CA ILE A 2 -2.25 -21.58 -33.72
C ILE A 2 -1.59 -22.24 -32.51
N ASN A 3 -0.73 -21.49 -31.82
CA ASN A 3 -0.09 -21.96 -30.59
C ASN A 3 -1.09 -21.90 -29.44
N THR A 4 -1.48 -23.03 -28.89
CA THR A 4 -2.38 -23.16 -27.73
C THR A 4 -1.64 -23.35 -26.41
N ALA A 5 -0.30 -23.30 -26.44
CA ALA A 5 0.48 -23.31 -25.20
C ALA A 5 0.33 -21.97 -24.47
N GLU A 6 0.52 -21.99 -23.15
CA GLU A 6 0.53 -20.78 -22.34
C GLU A 6 1.66 -19.84 -22.78
N ILE A 7 1.32 -18.61 -23.12
CA ILE A 7 2.25 -17.54 -23.48
C ILE A 7 2.55 -16.76 -22.21
N LYS A 8 3.77 -16.90 -21.71
CA LYS A 8 4.22 -16.35 -20.42
C LYS A 8 5.04 -15.07 -20.58
N GLY A 9 5.08 -14.29 -19.53
CA GLY A 9 6.02 -13.16 -19.41
C GLY A 9 5.65 -11.94 -20.25
N ILE A 10 4.36 -11.76 -20.57
CA ILE A 10 3.88 -10.55 -21.21
C ILE A 10 3.96 -9.41 -20.18
N LYS A 11 4.84 -8.46 -20.43
CA LYS A 11 5.09 -7.35 -19.50
C LYS A 11 4.00 -6.29 -19.62
N PHE A 12 3.61 -5.72 -18.49
CA PHE A 12 2.74 -4.55 -18.44
C PHE A 12 3.24 -3.51 -17.44
N GLY A 13 2.79 -2.28 -17.62
CA GLY A 13 3.02 -1.19 -16.69
C GLY A 13 1.96 -0.11 -16.87
N THR A 14 1.48 0.44 -15.76
CA THR A 14 0.47 1.50 -15.77
C THR A 14 1.10 2.80 -16.29
N ARG A 15 0.56 3.35 -17.37
CA ARG A 15 0.97 4.67 -17.89
C ARG A 15 0.47 5.78 -16.97
N ASN A 16 -0.79 5.68 -16.54
CA ASN A 16 -1.42 6.58 -15.60
C ASN A 16 -1.51 5.91 -14.23
N PRO A 17 -1.51 6.69 -13.13
CA PRO A 17 -1.77 6.15 -11.82
C PRO A 17 -3.15 5.51 -11.74
N VAL A 18 -3.22 4.37 -11.06
CA VAL A 18 -4.44 3.65 -10.73
C VAL A 18 -4.89 4.13 -9.35
N ASN A 19 -6.17 4.48 -9.22
CA ASN A 19 -6.75 4.87 -7.94
C ASN A 19 -7.06 3.65 -7.10
N TYR A 20 -6.73 3.71 -5.81
CA TYR A 20 -6.99 2.68 -4.81
C TYR A 20 -7.45 3.30 -3.51
N PHE A 21 -8.67 2.98 -3.05
CA PHE A 21 -9.11 3.36 -1.72
C PHE A 21 -8.62 2.34 -0.69
N ASP A 22 -7.75 2.75 0.20
CA ASP A 22 -7.24 1.88 1.27
C ASP A 22 -7.98 2.14 2.58
N ASN A 23 -8.75 1.15 3.04
CA ASN A 23 -9.54 1.25 4.28
C ASN A 23 -8.67 1.44 5.53
N PHE A 24 -7.42 0.98 5.51
CA PHE A 24 -6.52 1.17 6.64
C PHE A 24 -6.05 2.62 6.76
N TYR A 25 -5.73 3.24 5.61
CA TYR A 25 -5.35 4.66 5.57
C TYR A 25 -6.57 5.58 5.54
N ASN A 26 -7.76 5.05 5.21
CA ASN A 26 -9.00 5.79 4.97
C ASN A 26 -8.78 6.95 3.99
N ALA A 27 -8.10 6.64 2.90
CA ALA A 27 -7.71 7.60 1.88
C ALA A 27 -7.61 6.94 0.50
N GLU A 28 -7.82 7.74 -0.52
CA GLU A 28 -7.49 7.37 -1.89
C GLU A 28 -5.99 7.50 -2.11
N LEU A 29 -5.39 6.45 -2.64
CA LEU A 29 -3.98 6.38 -2.97
C LEU A 29 -3.82 6.17 -4.47
N PHE A 30 -2.91 6.91 -5.08
CA PHE A 30 -2.57 6.78 -6.48
C PHE A 30 -1.31 5.95 -6.64
N LEU A 31 -1.45 4.85 -7.35
CA LEU A 31 -0.36 3.89 -7.51
C LEU A 31 -0.02 3.66 -8.97
N ARG A 32 1.25 3.37 -9.21
CA ARG A 32 1.72 2.81 -10.47
C ARG A 32 2.21 1.40 -10.22
N ALA A 33 1.79 0.48 -11.08
CA ALA A 33 2.15 -0.91 -10.98
C ALA A 33 2.80 -1.39 -12.27
N HIS A 34 3.73 -2.31 -12.15
CA HIS A 34 4.24 -3.05 -13.29
C HIS A 34 4.40 -4.52 -12.93
N GLY A 35 4.37 -5.34 -13.94
CA GLY A 35 4.43 -6.78 -13.74
C GLY A 35 4.42 -7.56 -15.03
N SER A 36 3.97 -8.78 -14.93
CA SER A 36 3.79 -9.66 -16.09
C SER A 36 2.54 -10.50 -15.93
N TYR A 37 1.96 -10.86 -17.05
CA TYR A 37 0.84 -11.80 -17.10
C TYR A 37 1.08 -12.89 -18.13
N SER A 38 0.27 -13.92 -18.06
CA SER A 38 0.26 -14.99 -19.04
C SER A 38 -1.16 -15.22 -19.55
N ILE A 39 -1.24 -15.58 -20.83
CA ILE A 39 -2.48 -15.91 -21.52
C ILE A 39 -2.38 -17.25 -22.20
N LYS A 40 -3.52 -17.85 -22.47
CA LYS A 40 -3.65 -19.07 -23.24
C LYS A 40 -4.77 -18.95 -24.24
N ILE A 41 -4.57 -19.44 -25.45
CA ILE A 41 -5.64 -19.56 -26.43
C ILE A 41 -6.41 -20.85 -26.13
N THR A 42 -7.65 -20.72 -25.67
CA THR A 42 -8.53 -21.82 -25.29
C THR A 42 -9.37 -22.30 -26.49
N ASP A 43 -9.81 -21.37 -27.34
CA ASP A 43 -10.55 -21.65 -28.55
C ASP A 43 -9.85 -21.04 -29.79
N PRO A 44 -9.05 -21.82 -30.53
CA PRO A 44 -8.34 -21.34 -31.71
C PRO A 44 -9.25 -20.86 -32.85
N ILE A 45 -10.48 -21.36 -32.95
CA ILE A 45 -11.41 -20.97 -33.99
C ILE A 45 -11.96 -19.59 -33.71
N LYS A 46 -12.44 -19.36 -32.49
CA LYS A 46 -12.89 -18.03 -32.05
C LYS A 46 -11.75 -17.01 -32.19
N PHE A 47 -10.55 -17.34 -31.71
CA PHE A 47 -9.39 -16.48 -31.80
C PHE A 47 -9.09 -16.08 -33.26
N PHE A 48 -9.09 -17.06 -34.18
CA PHE A 48 -8.85 -16.78 -35.60
C PHE A 48 -9.93 -15.91 -36.21
N THR A 49 -11.20 -16.18 -35.91
CA THR A 49 -12.33 -15.45 -36.47
C THR A 49 -12.33 -14.00 -36.05
N GLU A 50 -11.97 -13.72 -34.81
CA GLU A 50 -11.98 -12.34 -34.25
C GLU A 50 -10.74 -11.54 -34.65
N PHE A 51 -9.58 -12.17 -34.71
CA PHE A 51 -8.32 -11.44 -34.86
C PHE A 51 -7.66 -11.60 -36.24
N ALA A 52 -8.06 -12.56 -37.05
CA ALA A 52 -7.45 -12.73 -38.37
C ALA A 52 -8.10 -11.82 -39.42
N PRO A 53 -7.44 -10.73 -39.86
CA PRO A 53 -7.92 -9.96 -40.98
C PRO A 53 -7.95 -10.84 -42.26
N LYS A 54 -8.97 -10.67 -43.08
CA LYS A 54 -9.07 -11.39 -44.34
C LYS A 54 -7.79 -11.18 -45.18
N GLY A 55 -7.12 -12.29 -45.52
CA GLY A 55 -5.91 -12.25 -46.34
C GLY A 55 -4.58 -12.15 -45.59
N THR A 56 -4.59 -12.30 -44.24
CA THR A 56 -3.36 -12.32 -43.45
C THR A 56 -2.96 -13.75 -43.14
N ASP A 57 -1.75 -14.14 -43.52
CA ASP A 57 -1.19 -15.49 -43.30
C ASP A 57 -0.56 -15.62 -41.90
N ARG A 58 -0.27 -14.50 -41.24
CA ARG A 58 0.42 -14.49 -39.96
C ARG A 58 -0.08 -13.34 -39.06
N ILE A 59 -0.40 -13.67 -37.82
CA ILE A 59 -0.74 -12.72 -36.76
C ILE A 59 0.27 -12.91 -35.64
N GLU A 60 0.88 -11.84 -35.21
CA GLU A 60 1.75 -11.84 -34.03
C GLU A 60 1.03 -11.17 -32.86
N ILE A 61 1.32 -11.64 -31.65
CA ILE A 61 0.67 -11.07 -30.44
C ILE A 61 0.90 -9.56 -30.28
N LYS A 62 2.03 -9.07 -30.82
CA LYS A 62 2.31 -7.63 -30.83
C LYS A 62 1.34 -6.81 -31.69
N ASP A 63 0.72 -7.42 -32.70
CA ASP A 63 -0.24 -6.76 -33.60
C ASP A 63 -1.58 -6.54 -32.90
N LEU A 64 -1.87 -7.37 -31.88
CA LEU A 64 -3.05 -7.32 -31.05
C LEU A 64 -2.79 -6.60 -29.71
N SER A 65 -1.54 -6.23 -29.47
CA SER A 65 -1.07 -5.87 -28.13
C SER A 65 -1.71 -4.60 -27.60
N GLU A 66 -2.05 -3.64 -28.45
CA GLU A 66 -2.57 -2.35 -27.97
C GLU A 66 -4.01 -2.49 -27.47
N GLN A 67 -4.87 -3.18 -28.23
CA GLN A 67 -6.27 -3.39 -27.82
C GLN A 67 -6.32 -4.28 -26.57
N LEU A 68 -5.68 -5.45 -26.62
CA LEU A 68 -5.63 -6.36 -25.48
C LEU A 68 -4.99 -5.71 -24.24
N PHE A 69 -4.00 -4.86 -24.45
CA PHE A 69 -3.38 -4.11 -23.35
C PHE A 69 -4.36 -3.14 -22.68
N ASN A 70 -5.14 -2.39 -23.47
CA ASN A 70 -6.11 -1.45 -22.92
C ASN A 70 -7.20 -2.17 -22.13
N GLU A 71 -7.77 -3.24 -22.69
CA GLU A 71 -8.76 -4.08 -22.01
C GLU A 71 -8.19 -4.74 -20.74
N PHE A 72 -6.93 -5.20 -20.80
CA PHE A 72 -6.22 -5.71 -19.63
C PHE A 72 -6.05 -4.65 -18.54
N MET A 73 -5.74 -3.40 -18.91
CA MET A 73 -5.60 -2.31 -17.96
C MET A 73 -6.92 -1.92 -17.31
N ASP A 74 -8.02 -1.96 -18.03
CA ASP A 74 -9.37 -1.72 -17.50
C ASP A 74 -9.77 -2.84 -16.52
N ALA A 75 -9.48 -4.09 -16.86
CA ALA A 75 -9.69 -5.22 -15.97
C ALA A 75 -8.79 -5.15 -14.72
N LEU A 76 -7.55 -4.73 -14.87
CA LEU A 76 -6.62 -4.52 -13.75
C LEU A 76 -7.16 -3.46 -12.78
N GLN A 77 -7.67 -2.33 -13.30
CA GLN A 77 -8.29 -1.29 -12.48
C GLN A 77 -9.49 -1.86 -11.71
N SER A 78 -10.36 -2.61 -12.38
CA SER A 78 -11.56 -3.22 -11.78
C SER A 78 -11.18 -4.25 -10.71
N ALA A 79 -10.21 -5.12 -10.99
CA ALA A 79 -9.74 -6.13 -10.05
C ALA A 79 -9.08 -5.50 -8.81
N ILE A 80 -8.27 -4.46 -8.98
CA ILE A 80 -7.66 -3.71 -7.87
C ILE A 80 -8.74 -3.03 -7.03
N ASN A 81 -9.77 -2.44 -7.65
CA ASN A 81 -10.89 -1.83 -6.93
C ASN A 81 -11.69 -2.89 -6.15
N GLN A 82 -11.90 -4.10 -6.71
CA GLN A 82 -12.56 -5.18 -5.98
C GLN A 82 -11.74 -5.60 -4.75
N MET A 83 -10.42 -5.71 -4.87
CA MET A 83 -9.55 -5.98 -3.72
C MET A 83 -9.62 -4.88 -2.66
N SER A 84 -9.84 -3.62 -3.06
CA SER A 84 -10.10 -2.52 -2.13
C SER A 84 -11.41 -2.74 -1.35
N VAL A 85 -12.49 -3.09 -2.05
CA VAL A 85 -13.80 -3.40 -1.43
C VAL A 85 -13.67 -4.55 -0.43
N ASP A 86 -12.88 -5.57 -0.76
CA ASP A 86 -12.59 -6.71 0.12
C ASP A 86 -11.66 -6.36 1.31
N GLY A 87 -11.26 -5.10 1.43
CA GLY A 87 -10.44 -4.61 2.54
C GLY A 87 -8.98 -5.03 2.49
N VAL A 88 -8.48 -5.44 1.33
CA VAL A 88 -7.07 -5.76 1.16
C VAL A 88 -6.25 -4.48 1.26
N ARG A 89 -5.23 -4.48 2.10
CA ARG A 89 -4.30 -3.34 2.20
C ARG A 89 -3.48 -3.23 0.92
N ILE A 90 -3.22 -2.01 0.47
CA ILE A 90 -2.42 -1.75 -0.72
C ILE A 90 -1.03 -2.41 -0.64
N SER A 91 -0.41 -2.43 0.54
CA SER A 91 0.88 -3.08 0.78
C SER A 91 0.84 -4.61 0.64
N ALA A 92 -0.34 -5.23 0.72
CA ALA A 92 -0.52 -6.67 0.61
C ALA A 92 -0.86 -7.13 -0.82
N ILE A 93 -1.21 -6.23 -1.74
CA ILE A 93 -1.66 -6.59 -3.10
C ILE A 93 -0.61 -7.40 -3.84
N THR A 94 0.68 -7.04 -3.74
CA THR A 94 1.76 -7.78 -4.42
C THR A 94 1.89 -9.23 -3.96
N SER A 95 1.56 -9.51 -2.71
CA SER A 95 1.57 -10.87 -2.16
C SER A 95 0.31 -11.68 -2.50
N LYS A 96 -0.74 -11.01 -2.99
CA LYS A 96 -2.04 -11.60 -3.34
C LYS A 96 -2.25 -11.75 -4.84
N SER A 97 -1.18 -12.05 -5.58
CA SER A 97 -1.22 -12.20 -7.04
C SER A 97 -2.22 -13.26 -7.53
N ARG A 98 -2.49 -14.30 -6.74
CA ARG A 98 -3.47 -15.34 -7.10
C ARG A 98 -4.91 -14.80 -7.05
N GLU A 99 -5.24 -14.05 -6.00
CA GLU A 99 -6.55 -13.41 -5.90
C GLU A 99 -6.73 -12.37 -7.02
N LEU A 100 -5.71 -11.56 -7.26
CA LEU A 100 -5.72 -10.61 -8.37
C LEU A 100 -5.94 -11.30 -9.72
N SER A 101 -5.24 -12.41 -9.99
CA SER A 101 -5.41 -13.20 -11.22
C SER A 101 -6.85 -13.69 -11.38
N LYS A 102 -7.47 -14.14 -10.29
CA LYS A 102 -8.85 -14.59 -10.30
C LYS A 102 -9.82 -13.46 -10.64
N TYR A 103 -9.71 -12.32 -9.98
CA TYR A 103 -10.56 -11.16 -10.31
C TYR A 103 -10.37 -10.68 -11.74
N MET A 104 -9.14 -10.69 -12.25
CA MET A 104 -8.86 -10.32 -13.63
C MET A 104 -9.47 -11.32 -14.63
N ALA A 105 -9.38 -12.62 -14.34
CA ALA A 105 -10.00 -13.65 -15.16
C ALA A 105 -11.53 -13.48 -15.16
N ASP A 106 -12.15 -13.30 -14.01
CA ASP A 106 -13.58 -13.10 -13.89
C ASP A 106 -14.09 -11.86 -14.67
N VAL A 107 -13.32 -10.75 -14.66
CA VAL A 107 -13.66 -9.52 -15.40
C VAL A 107 -13.51 -9.71 -16.90
N LEU A 108 -12.47 -10.43 -17.35
CA LEU A 108 -12.14 -10.59 -18.77
C LEU A 108 -12.84 -11.80 -19.42
N ASP A 109 -13.47 -12.68 -18.63
CA ASP A 109 -13.99 -13.96 -19.13
C ASP A 109 -15.00 -13.79 -20.26
N ALA A 110 -15.96 -12.87 -20.12
CA ALA A 110 -16.97 -12.62 -21.14
C ALA A 110 -16.37 -12.11 -22.46
N ASP A 111 -15.40 -11.22 -22.40
CA ASP A 111 -14.83 -10.56 -23.59
C ASP A 111 -13.67 -11.36 -24.19
N TRP A 112 -12.87 -11.99 -23.36
CA TRP A 112 -11.68 -12.68 -23.82
C TRP A 112 -11.90 -14.17 -24.04
N ASN A 113 -12.50 -14.87 -23.08
CA ASN A 113 -12.72 -16.30 -23.20
C ASN A 113 -13.94 -16.63 -24.05
N ASP A 114 -15.11 -16.05 -23.73
CA ASP A 114 -16.35 -16.38 -24.40
C ASP A 114 -16.40 -15.90 -25.85
N LEU A 115 -15.94 -14.68 -26.12
CA LEU A 115 -15.98 -14.12 -27.46
C LEU A 115 -14.74 -14.45 -28.29
N ARG A 116 -13.53 -14.42 -27.69
CA ARG A 116 -12.27 -14.48 -28.44
C ARG A 116 -11.44 -15.73 -28.17
N GLY A 117 -11.86 -16.58 -27.23
CA GLY A 117 -11.15 -17.83 -26.90
C GLY A 117 -9.75 -17.59 -26.30
N ILE A 118 -9.59 -16.55 -25.51
CA ILE A 118 -8.35 -16.23 -24.78
C ILE A 118 -8.64 -16.24 -23.27
N GLU A 119 -7.80 -16.90 -22.51
CA GLU A 119 -7.88 -16.95 -21.03
C GLU A 119 -6.66 -16.30 -20.40
N VAL A 120 -6.86 -15.54 -19.33
CA VAL A 120 -5.79 -15.05 -18.47
C VAL A 120 -5.44 -16.12 -17.44
N CYS A 121 -4.26 -16.71 -17.56
CA CYS A 121 -3.83 -17.81 -16.68
C CYS A 121 -3.20 -17.29 -15.37
N SER A 122 -2.42 -16.22 -15.44
CA SER A 122 -1.78 -15.64 -14.26
C SER A 122 -1.48 -14.16 -14.43
N VAL A 123 -1.53 -13.42 -13.34
CA VAL A 123 -1.11 -12.01 -13.27
C VAL A 123 -0.20 -11.85 -12.06
N GLY A 124 1.00 -11.33 -12.27
CA GLY A 124 1.96 -11.05 -11.22
C GLY A 124 2.33 -9.57 -11.20
N LEU A 125 2.14 -8.92 -10.07
CA LEU A 125 2.63 -7.58 -9.82
C LEU A 125 4.07 -7.68 -9.30
N ALA A 126 5.02 -7.14 -10.05
CA ALA A 126 6.42 -7.15 -9.66
C ALA A 126 6.72 -6.04 -8.65
N SER A 127 6.10 -4.87 -8.83
CA SER A 127 6.29 -3.73 -7.94
C SER A 127 5.11 -2.76 -8.04
N ILE A 128 4.86 -2.09 -6.92
CA ILE A 128 3.93 -0.96 -6.80
C ILE A 128 4.73 0.24 -6.33
N SER A 129 4.55 1.38 -6.97
CA SER A 129 5.05 2.67 -6.53
C SER A 129 3.90 3.65 -6.35
N TYR A 130 4.03 4.54 -5.39
CA TYR A 130 3.04 5.55 -5.09
C TYR A 130 3.50 6.90 -5.64
N ASP A 131 2.57 7.77 -5.96
CA ASP A 131 2.88 9.17 -6.19
C ASP A 131 3.33 9.87 -4.89
N ASP A 132 3.82 11.08 -5.00
CA ASP A 132 4.41 11.77 -3.84
C ASP A 132 3.36 12.18 -2.81
N GLU A 133 2.13 12.48 -3.24
CA GLU A 133 1.02 12.80 -2.36
C GLU A 133 0.58 11.56 -1.56
N SER A 134 0.40 10.43 -2.21
CA SER A 134 0.08 9.16 -1.56
C SER A 134 1.18 8.72 -0.58
N LYS A 135 2.46 8.91 -0.96
CA LYS A 135 3.60 8.67 -0.05
C LYS A 135 3.53 9.58 1.19
N ALA A 136 3.21 10.86 1.00
CA ALA A 136 3.08 11.80 2.11
C ALA A 136 1.95 11.39 3.06
N LEU A 137 0.79 10.97 2.54
CA LEU A 137 -0.33 10.46 3.34
C LEU A 137 0.05 9.20 4.12
N ILE A 138 0.69 8.23 3.48
CA ILE A 138 1.17 7.00 4.12
C ILE A 138 2.16 7.33 5.24
N ASN A 139 3.12 8.22 4.98
CA ASN A 139 4.12 8.63 5.96
C ASN A 139 3.50 9.39 7.14
N MET A 140 2.55 10.28 6.87
CA MET A 140 1.82 11.02 7.90
C MET A 140 1.05 10.06 8.82
N ARG A 141 0.34 9.09 8.24
CA ARG A 141 -0.40 8.09 9.01
C ARG A 141 0.54 7.20 9.85
N ASN A 142 1.62 6.73 9.25
CA ASN A 142 2.61 5.93 9.96
C ASN A 142 3.25 6.71 11.11
N LYS A 143 3.59 7.99 10.88
CA LYS A 143 4.09 8.88 11.92
C LYS A 143 3.04 9.10 13.02
N GLY A 144 1.78 9.33 12.67
CA GLY A 144 0.69 9.42 13.63
C GLY A 144 0.50 8.15 14.46
N ALA A 145 0.57 6.99 13.83
CA ALA A 145 0.50 5.71 14.52
C ALA A 145 1.69 5.49 15.49
N MET A 146 2.90 5.88 15.08
CA MET A 146 4.08 5.85 15.97
C MET A 146 3.93 6.83 17.15
N MET A 147 3.35 8.01 16.91
CA MET A 147 3.12 9.02 17.95
C MET A 147 1.98 8.64 18.92
N SER A 148 1.19 7.62 18.62
CA SER A 148 0.19 7.09 19.54
C SER A 148 0.80 6.32 20.71
N ASP A 149 2.05 5.81 20.53
CA ASP A 149 2.83 5.22 21.62
C ASP A 149 3.49 6.33 22.45
N PRO A 150 3.19 6.43 23.76
CA PRO A 150 3.76 7.49 24.62
C PRO A 150 5.28 7.48 24.68
N THR A 151 5.92 6.30 24.64
CA THR A 151 7.37 6.14 24.71
C THR A 151 8.06 6.67 23.46
N ILE A 152 7.48 6.33 22.28
CA ILE A 152 8.01 6.79 20.98
C ILE A 152 7.80 8.30 20.84
N ARG A 153 6.64 8.80 21.26
CA ARG A 153 6.32 10.23 21.23
C ARG A 153 7.31 11.04 22.08
N GLU A 154 7.60 10.59 23.29
CA GLU A 154 8.57 11.24 24.17
C GLU A 154 9.97 11.30 23.54
N GLY A 155 10.45 10.16 23.03
CA GLY A 155 11.74 10.09 22.33
C GLY A 155 11.79 11.01 21.10
N PHE A 156 10.70 11.10 20.34
CA PHE A 156 10.61 12.00 19.18
C PHE A 156 10.64 13.47 19.57
N VAL A 157 9.92 13.86 20.63
CA VAL A 157 9.93 15.24 21.16
C VAL A 157 11.34 15.61 21.61
N GLN A 158 12.00 14.75 22.40
CA GLN A 158 13.36 14.98 22.85
C GLN A 158 14.36 15.10 21.70
N SER A 159 14.28 14.22 20.69
CA SER A 159 15.14 14.29 19.53
C SER A 159 14.91 15.53 18.68
N SER A 160 13.66 15.97 18.53
CA SER A 160 13.29 17.18 17.79
C SER A 160 13.82 18.44 18.49
N VAL A 161 13.74 18.48 19.81
CA VAL A 161 14.32 19.57 20.62
C VAL A 161 15.84 19.59 20.48
N ALA A 162 16.51 18.43 20.56
CA ALA A 162 17.95 18.33 20.39
C ALA A 162 18.40 18.79 18.99
N GLN A 163 17.69 18.41 17.93
CA GLN A 163 17.95 18.87 16.56
C GLN A 163 17.72 20.38 16.41
N GLY A 164 16.67 20.92 17.02
CA GLY A 164 16.41 22.36 17.05
C GLY A 164 17.53 23.12 17.73
N MET A 165 18.03 22.63 18.86
CA MET A 165 19.19 23.20 19.57
C MET A 165 20.46 23.12 18.74
N GLN A 166 20.73 22.00 18.06
CA GLN A 166 21.88 21.83 17.19
C GLN A 166 21.83 22.79 15.99
N ALA A 167 20.68 22.94 15.35
CA ALA A 167 20.49 23.88 14.26
C ALA A 167 20.65 25.34 14.70
N ALA A 168 20.17 25.69 15.88
CA ALA A 168 20.34 27.01 16.46
C ALA A 168 21.81 27.30 16.84
N GLY A 169 22.56 26.29 17.32
CA GLY A 169 23.96 26.39 17.68
C GLY A 169 24.93 26.45 16.47
N SER A 170 24.51 26.01 15.30
CA SER A 170 25.31 26.01 14.07
C SER A 170 25.38 27.38 13.36
N ASN A 171 24.50 28.32 13.72
CA ASN A 171 24.45 29.68 13.16
C ASN A 171 25.18 30.68 14.08
N ALA A 172 26.35 31.14 13.66
CA ALA A 172 27.20 32.06 14.45
C ALA A 172 26.53 33.40 14.83
N SER A 173 25.50 33.84 14.05
CA SER A 173 24.69 35.03 14.34
C SER A 173 23.42 34.75 15.14
N GLY A 174 23.01 33.50 15.22
CA GLY A 174 21.78 33.06 15.88
C GLY A 174 21.96 32.58 17.31
N ALA A 175 23.19 32.20 17.69
CA ALA A 175 23.49 31.60 18.99
C ALA A 175 23.17 32.54 20.18
N ALA A 176 23.45 33.82 20.06
CA ALA A 176 23.15 34.79 21.13
C ALA A 176 21.65 35.09 21.24
N ASN A 177 20.94 35.22 20.11
CA ASN A 177 19.50 35.43 20.10
C ASN A 177 18.69 34.16 20.45
N ALA A 178 19.23 32.98 20.05
CA ALA A 178 18.65 31.70 20.45
C ALA A 178 18.77 31.46 21.95
N PHE A 179 19.90 31.87 22.56
CA PHE A 179 20.14 31.74 24.01
C PHE A 179 19.24 32.69 24.83
N MET A 180 19.00 33.93 24.34
CA MET A 180 18.06 34.85 24.98
C MET A 180 16.60 34.39 24.76
N GLY A 181 16.24 33.93 23.57
CA GLY A 181 14.90 33.37 23.30
C GLY A 181 14.63 32.09 24.08
N MET A 182 15.66 31.26 24.29
CA MET A 182 15.57 30.02 25.07
C MET A 182 15.43 30.31 26.57
N GLY A 183 16.12 31.32 27.11
CA GLY A 183 15.96 31.72 28.51
C GLY A 183 14.55 32.19 28.86
N MET A 184 13.87 32.93 27.95
CA MET A 184 12.46 33.29 28.09
C MET A 184 11.52 32.15 27.69
N GLY A 185 11.89 31.33 26.67
CA GLY A 185 11.10 30.22 26.19
C GLY A 185 11.09 29.03 27.15
N ILE A 186 12.19 28.77 27.87
CA ILE A 186 12.24 27.70 28.88
C ILE A 186 11.31 28.00 30.05
N ASN A 187 11.14 29.27 30.44
CA ASN A 187 10.19 29.62 31.50
C ASN A 187 8.72 29.52 31.04
N ALA A 188 8.44 29.78 29.76
CA ALA A 188 7.10 29.57 29.16
C ALA A 188 6.87 28.16 28.67
N ALA A 189 7.91 27.51 28.11
CA ALA A 189 7.85 26.11 27.58
C ALA A 189 8.08 25.07 28.70
N GLY A 190 8.70 25.43 29.82
CA GLY A 190 8.81 24.56 30.99
C GLY A 190 7.47 24.07 31.51
N GLY A 191 6.47 24.92 31.45
CA GLY A 191 5.08 24.54 31.76
C GLY A 191 4.49 23.60 30.71
N PHE A 192 4.75 23.83 29.41
CA PHE A 192 4.23 22.99 28.33
C PHE A 192 4.94 21.63 28.27
N MET A 193 6.26 21.60 28.40
CA MET A 193 7.01 20.35 28.41
C MET A 193 6.74 19.51 29.67
N SER A 194 6.58 20.13 30.83
CA SER A 194 6.20 19.41 32.05
C SER A 194 4.76 18.89 32.00
N ALA A 195 3.83 19.64 31.41
CA ALA A 195 2.47 19.18 31.22
C ALA A 195 2.38 18.04 30.20
N ALA A 196 3.13 18.11 29.09
CA ALA A 196 3.19 17.04 28.09
C ALA A 196 3.84 15.77 28.67
N SER A 197 4.90 15.93 29.46
CA SER A 197 5.58 14.81 30.16
C SER A 197 4.70 14.18 31.24
N GLN A 198 3.95 14.96 31.99
CA GLN A 198 2.99 14.47 32.99
C GLN A 198 1.85 13.69 32.33
N THR A 199 1.31 14.19 31.21
CA THR A 199 0.27 13.50 30.45
C THR A 199 0.78 12.18 29.89
N ASN A 200 2.02 12.14 29.38
CA ASN A 200 2.68 10.92 28.91
C ASN A 200 2.94 9.93 30.04
N ALA A 201 3.40 10.40 31.19
CA ALA A 201 3.63 9.57 32.37
C ALA A 201 2.30 8.93 32.87
N ALA A 202 1.23 9.72 32.89
CA ALA A 202 -0.11 9.22 33.25
C ALA A 202 -0.61 8.15 32.25
N GLN A 203 -0.40 8.35 30.95
CA GLN A 203 -0.77 7.36 29.93
C GLN A 203 0.09 6.08 30.03
N MET A 204 1.38 6.18 30.29
CA MET A 204 2.25 5.02 30.52
C MET A 204 1.84 4.24 31.77
N ALA A 205 1.52 4.93 32.85
CA ALA A 205 1.01 4.29 34.06
C ALA A 205 -0.32 3.55 33.82
N GLN A 206 -1.21 4.14 33.06
CA GLN A 206 -2.48 3.50 32.65
C GLN A 206 -2.27 2.26 31.78
N GLN A 207 -1.34 2.32 30.81
CA GLN A 207 -0.99 1.15 29.99
C GLN A 207 -0.37 0.02 30.82
N GLN A 208 0.53 0.35 31.74
CA GLN A 208 1.12 -0.65 32.64
C GLN A 208 0.08 -1.29 33.56
N ALA A 209 -0.84 -0.50 34.11
CA ALA A 209 -1.93 -1.04 34.92
C ALA A 209 -2.87 -1.96 34.11
N ALA A 210 -3.18 -1.60 32.86
CA ALA A 210 -3.99 -2.43 31.96
C ALA A 210 -3.29 -3.76 31.61
N GLN A 211 -1.98 -3.72 31.36
CA GLN A 211 -1.19 -4.92 31.09
C GLN A 211 -1.10 -5.86 32.32
N GLN A 212 -0.93 -5.29 33.52
CA GLN A 212 -0.94 -6.06 34.76
C GLN A 212 -2.29 -6.70 35.03
N ALA A 213 -3.38 -5.97 34.81
CA ALA A 213 -4.73 -6.48 34.94
C ALA A 213 -5.02 -7.62 33.95
N ALA A 214 -4.56 -7.49 32.70
CA ALA A 214 -4.68 -8.54 31.69
C ALA A 214 -3.88 -9.80 32.05
N GLN A 215 -2.67 -9.65 32.58
CA GLN A 215 -1.86 -10.78 33.05
C GLN A 215 -2.49 -11.48 34.26
N GLN A 216 -3.05 -10.74 35.21
CA GLN A 216 -3.76 -11.31 36.36
C GLN A 216 -5.02 -12.07 35.94
N ALA A 217 -5.80 -11.51 35.00
CA ALA A 217 -6.96 -12.17 34.42
C ALA A 217 -6.60 -13.49 33.70
N ALA A 218 -5.49 -13.48 32.94
CA ALA A 218 -4.98 -14.68 32.27
C ALA A 218 -4.53 -15.75 33.25
N GLN A 219 -3.89 -15.37 34.35
CA GLN A 219 -3.49 -16.33 35.43
C GLN A 219 -4.69 -16.91 36.17
N GLN A 220 -5.72 -16.09 36.43
CA GLN A 220 -6.96 -16.56 37.06
C GLN A 220 -7.72 -17.55 36.19
N ASN A 221 -7.78 -17.31 34.88
CA ASN A 221 -8.41 -18.21 33.92
C ASN A 221 -7.66 -19.54 33.78
N GLN A 222 -6.33 -19.53 33.89
CA GLN A 222 -5.53 -20.77 33.90
C GLN A 222 -5.74 -21.59 35.20
N ALA A 223 -5.88 -20.91 36.33
CA ALA A 223 -6.17 -21.56 37.59
C ALA A 223 -7.59 -22.14 37.69
N ALA A 224 -8.55 -21.53 36.98
CA ALA A 224 -9.94 -21.99 36.92
C ALA A 224 -10.17 -23.20 35.98
N ASN A 225 -9.31 -23.37 34.97
CA ASN A 225 -9.40 -24.47 33.98
C ASN A 225 -8.48 -25.66 34.30
N GLY A 226 -7.87 -25.72 35.49
CA GLY A 226 -6.91 -26.74 35.92
C GLY A 226 -7.49 -27.77 36.89
N TRP A 227 -8.78 -28.15 36.76
CA TRP A 227 -9.43 -29.26 37.46
C TRP A 227 -10.19 -30.11 36.47
#